data_064e9d2fdf976dfd34ee94149b120538
#
_entry.id   064e9d2fdf976dfd34ee94149b120538
#
_cell.length_a   1.000
_cell.length_b   1.000
_cell.length_c   1.000
_cell.angle_alpha   90.00
_cell.angle_beta   90.00
_cell.angle_gamma   90.00
#
_symmetry.space_group_name_H-M   'P 1'
#
loop_
_entity.id
_entity.type
_entity.pdbx_description
1 polymer ?
#
loop_
_entity_poly.entity_id
_entity_poly.type
_entity_poly.pdbx_seq_one_letter_code
_entity_poly.pdbx_strand_id
1 'polypeptide(L)'
;MHGQTYQALSARAAAFHERFVQALATGGGAYAAAEAASVSPLQSALDLLNAPTQALLGRPLVGNGANGAPGTGANGGDGGILFGSGGAGGSGAAGMAGGNGGAAGLFGNGGAGGAGGSATAGAAGAGGNGGAGGLLFGTAGAGGNGNTGASGGMGGAGGA
;
A
#
# COMPACT_ATOMS: atom_id res chain seq x y z
N MET A 1 1.01 38.80 46.98
CA MET A 1 1.85 37.62 47.30
C MET A 1 1.46 36.38 46.51
N HIS A 2 0.21 35.90 46.61
CA HIS A 2 -0.23 34.72 45.90
C HIS A 2 -0.21 34.85 44.37
N GLY A 3 -0.50 36.02 43.84
CA GLY A 3 -0.45 36.29 42.39
C GLY A 3 0.95 36.18 41.80
N GLN A 4 1.97 36.63 42.49
CA GLN A 4 3.36 36.54 42.01
C GLN A 4 3.89 35.11 42.03
N THR A 5 3.51 34.32 43.03
CA THR A 5 3.86 32.90 43.14
C THR A 5 3.19 32.10 42.03
N TYR A 6 1.93 32.39 41.74
CA TYR A 6 1.18 31.75 40.63
C TYR A 6 1.79 32.09 39.26
N GLN A 7 2.17 33.36 39.02
CA GLN A 7 2.84 33.76 37.79
C GLN A 7 4.21 33.10 37.61
N ALA A 8 5.00 32.98 38.67
CA ALA A 8 6.28 32.28 38.63
C ALA A 8 6.11 30.79 38.33
N LEU A 9 5.11 30.15 38.92
CA LEU A 9 4.78 28.74 38.63
C LEU A 9 4.31 28.54 37.18
N SER A 10 3.46 29.44 36.68
CA SER A 10 2.98 29.39 35.31
C SER A 10 4.13 29.55 34.29
N ALA A 11 5.06 30.48 34.57
CA ALA A 11 6.25 30.68 33.72
C ALA A 11 7.15 29.43 33.70
N ARG A 12 7.33 28.78 34.86
CA ARG A 12 8.09 27.52 34.95
C ARG A 12 7.42 26.38 34.21
N ALA A 13 6.10 26.27 34.31
CA ALA A 13 5.32 25.26 33.61
C ALA A 13 5.40 25.47 32.07
N ALA A 14 5.31 26.71 31.61
CA ALA A 14 5.45 27.04 30.20
C ALA A 14 6.87 26.70 29.67
N ALA A 15 7.92 27.07 30.41
CA ALA A 15 9.29 26.74 30.04
C ALA A 15 9.54 25.23 30.03
N PHE A 16 8.98 24.49 30.97
CA PHE A 16 9.04 23.03 30.97
C PHE A 16 8.32 22.43 29.77
N HIS A 17 7.14 22.93 29.45
CA HIS A 17 6.37 22.49 28.29
C HIS A 17 7.13 22.72 26.97
N GLU A 18 7.72 23.89 26.79
CA GLU A 18 8.53 24.18 25.59
C GLU A 18 9.73 23.25 25.47
N ARG A 19 10.45 22.99 26.56
CA ARG A 19 11.57 22.04 26.57
C ARG A 19 11.12 20.61 26.27
N PHE A 20 9.99 20.22 26.77
CA PHE A 20 9.42 18.90 26.50
C PHE A 20 9.02 18.74 25.03
N VAL A 21 8.33 19.73 24.45
CA VAL A 21 7.97 19.73 23.03
C VAL A 21 9.22 19.69 22.15
N GLN A 22 10.25 20.48 22.51
CA GLN A 22 11.50 20.52 21.76
C GLN A 22 12.28 19.20 21.86
N ALA A 23 12.28 18.56 23.00
CA ALA A 23 12.89 17.23 23.16
C ALA A 23 12.18 16.16 22.35
N LEU A 24 10.85 16.19 22.29
CA LEU A 24 10.05 15.29 21.45
C LEU A 24 10.32 15.52 19.96
N ALA A 25 10.36 16.79 19.52
CA ALA A 25 10.64 17.13 18.13
C ALA A 25 12.05 16.68 17.70
N THR A 26 13.05 16.90 18.56
CA THR A 26 14.42 16.45 18.31
C THR A 26 14.53 14.93 18.28
N GLY A 27 13.88 14.24 19.22
CA GLY A 27 13.81 12.77 19.25
C GLY A 27 13.13 12.21 18.00
N GLY A 28 11.99 12.75 17.61
CA GLY A 28 11.28 12.36 16.39
C GLY A 28 12.11 12.57 15.13
N GLY A 29 12.81 13.71 15.04
CA GLY A 29 13.72 13.99 13.93
C GLY A 29 14.91 13.01 13.84
N ALA A 30 15.45 12.61 14.98
CA ALA A 30 16.54 11.63 15.04
C ALA A 30 16.09 10.24 14.55
N TYR A 31 14.89 9.79 14.93
CA TYR A 31 14.32 8.54 14.43
C TYR A 31 14.06 8.60 12.93
N ALA A 32 13.48 9.67 12.42
CA ALA A 32 13.25 9.85 10.99
C ALA A 32 14.54 9.85 10.18
N ALA A 33 15.59 10.50 10.67
CA ALA A 33 16.90 10.51 10.02
C ALA A 33 17.58 9.13 10.04
N ALA A 34 17.48 8.38 11.14
CA ALA A 34 18.00 7.02 11.25
C ALA A 34 17.26 6.06 10.31
N GLU A 35 15.95 6.21 10.20
CA GLU A 35 15.12 5.41 9.29
C GLU A 35 15.47 5.69 7.82
N ALA A 36 15.61 6.96 7.44
CA ALA A 36 16.02 7.36 6.09
C ALA A 36 17.44 6.86 5.75
N ALA A 37 18.37 6.91 6.70
CA ALA A 37 19.74 6.43 6.51
C ALA A 37 19.83 4.91 6.36
N SER A 38 18.92 4.12 6.95
CA SER A 38 18.88 2.68 6.81
C SER A 38 18.20 2.19 5.53
N VAL A 39 17.22 2.93 5.03
CA VAL A 39 16.46 2.59 3.81
C VAL A 39 17.28 2.81 2.54
N SER A 40 18.08 3.89 2.45
CA SER A 40 18.85 4.23 1.25
C SER A 40 19.83 3.16 0.79
N PRO A 41 20.69 2.58 1.66
CA PRO A 41 21.62 1.53 1.22
C PRO A 41 20.90 0.24 0.80
N LEU A 42 19.81 -0.11 1.50
CA LEU A 42 19.00 -1.28 1.17
C LEU A 42 18.32 -1.12 -0.21
N GLN A 43 17.75 0.04 -0.47
CA GLN A 43 17.12 0.33 -1.76
C GLN A 43 18.13 0.27 -2.91
N SER A 44 19.32 0.86 -2.72
CA SER A 44 20.39 0.81 -3.73
C SER A 44 20.85 -0.63 -4.02
N ALA A 45 20.94 -1.47 -2.99
CA ALA A 45 21.28 -2.88 -3.15
C ALA A 45 20.17 -3.65 -3.92
N LEU A 46 18.92 -3.39 -3.59
CA LEU A 46 17.77 -3.97 -4.31
C LEU A 46 17.72 -3.52 -5.77
N ASP A 47 17.98 -2.25 -6.05
CA ASP A 47 18.01 -1.71 -7.41
C ASP A 47 19.11 -2.38 -8.24
N LEU A 48 20.29 -2.59 -7.66
CA LEU A 48 21.39 -3.29 -8.33
C LEU A 48 21.05 -4.75 -8.60
N LEU A 49 20.37 -5.42 -7.69
CA LEU A 49 19.93 -6.80 -7.84
C LEU A 49 18.83 -6.95 -8.90
N ASN A 50 17.94 -5.98 -8.95
CA ASN A 50 16.77 -5.99 -9.83
C ASN A 50 17.08 -5.48 -11.25
N ALA A 51 18.14 -4.67 -11.44
CA ALA A 51 18.46 -4.05 -12.71
C ALA A 51 18.58 -5.04 -13.88
N PRO A 52 19.30 -6.19 -13.77
CA PRO A 52 19.39 -7.13 -14.88
C PRO A 52 18.04 -7.77 -15.25
N THR A 53 17.26 -8.16 -14.26
CA THR A 53 15.96 -8.82 -14.49
C THR A 53 14.91 -7.84 -14.98
N GLN A 54 14.97 -6.60 -14.51
CA GLN A 54 14.12 -5.52 -14.99
C GLN A 54 14.41 -5.21 -16.47
N ALA A 55 15.68 -5.17 -16.87
CA ALA A 55 16.08 -4.89 -18.24
C ALA A 55 15.74 -6.02 -19.22
N LEU A 56 15.89 -7.28 -18.79
CA LEU A 56 15.69 -8.45 -19.64
C LEU A 56 14.24 -8.96 -19.66
N LEU A 57 13.54 -8.88 -18.54
CA LEU A 57 12.24 -9.52 -18.32
C LEU A 57 11.12 -8.53 -17.97
N GLY A 58 11.44 -7.24 -17.81
CA GLY A 58 10.50 -6.21 -17.44
C GLY A 58 9.93 -6.35 -16.01
N ARG A 59 10.53 -7.23 -15.18
CA ARG A 59 10.11 -7.49 -13.80
C ARG A 59 11.31 -7.51 -12.86
N PRO A 60 11.17 -7.01 -11.62
CA PRO A 60 12.23 -7.13 -10.61
C PRO A 60 12.43 -8.60 -10.21
N LEU A 61 13.63 -8.94 -9.74
CA LEU A 61 13.90 -10.23 -9.13
C LEU A 61 13.24 -10.33 -7.75
N VAL A 62 13.35 -9.27 -6.96
CA VAL A 62 12.82 -9.14 -5.61
C VAL A 62 12.08 -7.81 -5.48
N GLY A 63 10.85 -7.87 -5.02
CA GLY A 63 10.02 -6.69 -4.76
C GLY A 63 8.53 -6.99 -4.95
N ASN A 64 7.69 -6.23 -4.29
CA ASN A 64 6.25 -6.36 -4.44
C ASN A 64 5.77 -5.61 -5.70
N GLY A 65 4.70 -6.09 -6.29
CA GLY A 65 4.00 -5.40 -7.36
C GLY A 65 3.36 -4.11 -6.85
N ALA A 66 3.32 -3.09 -7.70
CA ALA A 66 2.62 -1.84 -7.38
C ALA A 66 1.11 -2.05 -7.33
N ASN A 67 0.44 -1.36 -6.41
CA ASN A 67 -1.02 -1.37 -6.38
C ASN A 67 -1.60 -0.55 -7.53
N GLY A 68 -2.70 -0.99 -8.08
CA GLY A 68 -3.50 -0.21 -9.03
C GLY A 68 -4.05 1.05 -8.38
N ALA A 69 -4.09 2.16 -9.12
CA ALA A 69 -4.59 3.42 -8.61
C ALA A 69 -6.09 3.33 -8.26
N PRO A 70 -6.51 3.79 -7.07
CA PRO A 70 -7.91 3.78 -6.67
C PRO A 70 -8.79 4.62 -7.62
N GLY A 71 -10.00 4.17 -7.87
CA GLY A 71 -10.96 4.87 -8.73
C GLY A 71 -10.67 4.76 -10.23
N THR A 72 -9.71 3.96 -10.65
CA THR A 72 -9.35 3.81 -12.08
C THR A 72 -9.64 2.44 -12.65
N GLY A 73 -9.85 1.44 -11.80
CA GLY A 73 -9.94 0.04 -12.24
C GLY A 73 -8.61 -0.52 -12.74
N ALA A 74 -7.48 0.15 -12.46
CA ALA A 74 -6.17 -0.33 -12.88
C ALA A 74 -5.78 -1.62 -12.17
N ASN A 75 -5.16 -2.55 -12.91
CA ASN A 75 -4.66 -3.78 -12.33
C ASN A 75 -3.48 -3.51 -11.38
N GLY A 76 -3.32 -4.36 -10.38
CA GLY A 76 -2.09 -4.44 -9.60
C GLY A 76 -0.95 -4.99 -10.45
N GLY A 77 0.26 -4.53 -10.19
CA GLY A 77 1.47 -5.05 -10.83
C GLY A 77 1.85 -6.42 -10.29
N ASP A 78 2.55 -7.19 -11.09
CA ASP A 78 3.10 -8.48 -10.65
C ASP A 78 4.27 -8.27 -9.67
N GLY A 79 4.38 -9.17 -8.71
CA GLY A 79 5.52 -9.23 -7.79
C GLY A 79 6.81 -9.68 -8.46
N GLY A 80 7.92 -9.60 -7.75
CA GLY A 80 9.22 -10.04 -8.22
C GLY A 80 9.23 -11.52 -8.63
N ILE A 81 10.15 -11.86 -9.52
CA ILE A 81 10.23 -13.22 -10.08
C ILE A 81 10.53 -14.25 -8.99
N LEU A 82 11.46 -13.94 -8.10
CA LEU A 82 11.88 -14.85 -7.03
C LEU A 82 11.07 -14.62 -5.75
N PHE A 83 11.06 -13.39 -5.25
CA PHE A 83 10.37 -12.98 -4.03
C PHE A 83 9.56 -11.72 -4.27
N GLY A 84 8.28 -11.79 -3.94
CA GLY A 84 7.41 -10.64 -3.93
C GLY A 84 5.95 -11.00 -4.10
N SER A 85 5.09 -10.25 -3.44
CA SER A 85 3.66 -10.35 -3.57
C SER A 85 3.15 -9.50 -4.73
N GLY A 86 2.11 -9.93 -5.39
CA GLY A 86 1.41 -9.13 -6.38
C GLY A 86 0.77 -7.91 -5.74
N GLY A 87 0.68 -6.81 -6.48
CA GLY A 87 -0.03 -5.61 -6.06
C GLY A 87 -1.54 -5.80 -6.10
N ALA A 88 -2.27 -5.09 -5.25
CA ALA A 88 -3.72 -5.08 -5.27
C ALA A 88 -4.25 -4.33 -6.52
N GLY A 89 -5.36 -4.78 -7.06
CA GLY A 89 -6.09 -4.04 -8.11
C GLY A 89 -6.72 -2.76 -7.54
N GLY A 90 -6.73 -1.70 -8.35
CA GLY A 90 -7.42 -0.45 -8.01
C GLY A 90 -8.94 -0.61 -8.02
N SER A 91 -9.65 0.13 -7.18
CA SER A 91 -11.10 0.20 -7.25
C SER A 91 -11.57 0.81 -8.58
N GLY A 92 -12.71 0.40 -9.07
CA GLY A 92 -13.33 0.98 -10.27
C GLY A 92 -13.90 2.37 -9.99
N ALA A 93 -13.92 3.23 -11.02
CA ALA A 93 -14.74 4.43 -11.02
C ALA A 93 -16.24 4.06 -11.04
N ALA A 94 -17.11 5.05 -10.93
CA ALA A 94 -18.56 4.86 -10.91
C ALA A 94 -19.04 4.00 -12.09
N GLY A 95 -19.66 2.86 -11.81
CA GLY A 95 -20.13 1.89 -12.81
C GLY A 95 -19.01 1.06 -13.49
N MET A 96 -17.74 1.28 -13.18
CA MET A 96 -16.62 0.57 -13.78
C MET A 96 -16.14 -0.59 -12.89
N ALA A 97 -15.61 -1.60 -13.52
CA ALA A 97 -15.03 -2.73 -12.82
C ALA A 97 -13.79 -2.34 -12.03
N GLY A 98 -13.53 -3.04 -10.93
CA GLY A 98 -12.24 -2.99 -10.24
C GLY A 98 -11.17 -3.71 -11.03
N GLY A 99 -9.90 -3.30 -10.84
CA GLY A 99 -8.74 -3.94 -11.44
C GLY A 99 -8.43 -5.28 -10.82
N ASN A 100 -7.77 -6.15 -11.58
CA ASN A 100 -7.32 -7.44 -11.07
C ASN A 100 -6.10 -7.26 -10.16
N GLY A 101 -5.94 -8.16 -9.18
CA GLY A 101 -4.69 -8.26 -8.44
C GLY A 101 -3.57 -8.83 -9.29
N GLY A 102 -2.34 -8.37 -9.05
CA GLY A 102 -1.13 -8.88 -9.68
C GLY A 102 -0.74 -10.27 -9.18
N ALA A 103 -0.03 -11.02 -9.98
CA ALA A 103 0.48 -12.35 -9.60
C ALA A 103 1.74 -12.22 -8.73
N ALA A 104 1.96 -13.19 -7.83
CA ALA A 104 3.26 -13.36 -7.18
C ALA A 104 4.26 -14.05 -8.12
N GLY A 105 5.53 -14.12 -7.71
CA GLY A 105 6.55 -14.89 -8.37
C GLY A 105 6.65 -16.32 -7.85
N LEU A 106 7.88 -16.74 -7.50
CA LEU A 106 8.13 -18.06 -6.94
C LEU A 106 7.63 -18.15 -5.49
N PHE A 107 7.91 -17.12 -4.70
CA PHE A 107 7.50 -16.96 -3.31
C PHE A 107 6.75 -15.64 -3.13
N GLY A 108 5.55 -15.68 -2.60
CA GLY A 108 4.75 -14.51 -2.29
C GLY A 108 3.26 -14.74 -2.49
N ASN A 109 2.45 -13.80 -2.08
CA ASN A 109 1.01 -13.89 -2.20
C ASN A 109 0.51 -13.14 -3.44
N GLY A 110 -0.52 -13.64 -4.09
CA GLY A 110 -1.23 -12.91 -5.12
C GLY A 110 -1.90 -11.66 -4.55
N GLY A 111 -1.96 -10.60 -5.35
CA GLY A 111 -2.64 -9.36 -4.99
C GLY A 111 -4.15 -9.52 -4.95
N ALA A 112 -4.83 -8.79 -4.08
CA ALA A 112 -6.28 -8.78 -4.06
C ALA A 112 -6.85 -8.05 -5.28
N GLY A 113 -8.00 -8.49 -5.79
CA GLY A 113 -8.78 -7.77 -6.79
C GLY A 113 -9.39 -6.49 -6.21
N GLY A 114 -9.46 -5.45 -7.01
CA GLY A 114 -10.08 -4.17 -6.64
C GLY A 114 -11.61 -4.24 -6.59
N ALA A 115 -12.23 -3.43 -5.76
CA ALA A 115 -13.68 -3.33 -5.72
C ALA A 115 -14.24 -2.67 -6.98
N GLY A 116 -15.38 -3.13 -7.45
CA GLY A 116 -16.15 -2.45 -8.49
C GLY A 116 -16.63 -1.07 -8.02
N GLY A 117 -16.82 -0.14 -8.93
CA GLY A 117 -17.40 1.17 -8.65
C GLY A 117 -18.91 1.13 -8.47
N SER A 118 -19.46 1.90 -7.51
CA SER A 118 -20.92 2.06 -7.37
C SER A 118 -21.47 2.91 -8.51
N ALA A 119 -22.70 2.65 -8.92
CA ALA A 119 -23.41 3.44 -9.90
C ALA A 119 -24.72 3.96 -9.32
N THR A 120 -25.01 5.23 -9.54
CA THR A 120 -26.30 5.85 -9.17
C THR A 120 -27.37 5.52 -10.17
N ALA A 121 -26.99 5.23 -11.40
CA ALA A 121 -27.88 4.75 -12.46
C ALA A 121 -27.18 3.67 -13.27
N GLY A 122 -27.89 2.62 -13.61
CA GLY A 122 -27.36 1.49 -14.37
C GLY A 122 -26.70 0.41 -13.52
N ALA A 123 -25.87 -0.41 -14.14
CA ALA A 123 -25.18 -1.50 -13.48
C ALA A 123 -23.94 -0.98 -12.70
N ALA A 124 -23.77 -1.48 -11.50
CA ALA A 124 -22.54 -1.26 -10.74
C ALA A 124 -21.38 -2.05 -11.33
N GLY A 125 -20.17 -1.59 -11.08
CA GLY A 125 -18.95 -2.26 -11.52
C GLY A 125 -18.76 -3.61 -10.82
N ALA A 126 -18.26 -4.60 -11.56
CA ALA A 126 -17.84 -5.87 -11.00
C ALA A 126 -16.52 -5.72 -10.22
N GLY A 127 -16.30 -6.55 -9.22
CA GLY A 127 -15.01 -6.66 -8.57
C GLY A 127 -13.97 -7.29 -9.49
N GLY A 128 -12.72 -6.89 -9.35
CA GLY A 128 -11.59 -7.50 -10.06
C GLY A 128 -11.22 -8.86 -9.48
N ASN A 129 -10.57 -9.69 -10.25
CA ASN A 129 -10.10 -10.99 -9.81
C ASN A 129 -8.86 -10.86 -8.92
N GLY A 130 -8.68 -11.79 -7.99
CA GLY A 130 -7.43 -11.92 -7.25
C GLY A 130 -6.30 -12.44 -8.13
N GLY A 131 -5.07 -12.07 -7.80
CA GLY A 131 -3.87 -12.55 -8.49
C GLY A 131 -3.46 -13.95 -8.05
N ALA A 132 -2.70 -14.65 -8.89
CA ALA A 132 -2.16 -15.96 -8.55
C ALA A 132 -1.15 -15.89 -7.41
N GLY A 133 -1.16 -16.89 -6.53
CA GLY A 133 -0.15 -17.08 -5.49
C GLY A 133 1.18 -17.54 -6.06
N GLY A 134 2.21 -17.59 -5.20
CA GLY A 134 3.55 -18.04 -5.59
C GLY A 134 3.58 -19.51 -5.95
N LEU A 135 4.40 -19.85 -6.93
CA LEU A 135 4.54 -21.19 -7.48
C LEU A 135 4.97 -22.24 -6.47
N LEU A 136 5.84 -21.89 -5.50
CA LEU A 136 6.31 -22.78 -4.45
C LEU A 136 5.64 -22.52 -3.11
N PHE A 137 5.51 -21.25 -2.72
CA PHE A 137 4.84 -20.84 -1.48
C PHE A 137 4.14 -19.50 -1.67
N GLY A 138 2.90 -19.48 -1.22
CA GLY A 138 2.09 -18.28 -1.23
C GLY A 138 0.60 -18.62 -1.33
N THR A 139 -0.23 -17.64 -1.05
CA THR A 139 -1.67 -17.75 -1.19
C THR A 139 -2.14 -16.92 -2.38
N ALA A 140 -3.17 -17.40 -3.05
CA ALA A 140 -3.84 -16.60 -4.06
C ALA A 140 -4.49 -15.35 -3.45
N GLY A 141 -4.59 -14.29 -4.23
CA GLY A 141 -5.31 -13.09 -3.83
C GLY A 141 -6.81 -13.30 -3.79
N ALA A 142 -7.50 -12.63 -2.89
CA ALA A 142 -8.96 -12.61 -2.86
C ALA A 142 -9.51 -11.82 -4.05
N GLY A 143 -10.67 -12.23 -4.57
CA GLY A 143 -11.42 -11.42 -5.53
C GLY A 143 -11.95 -10.15 -4.88
N GLY A 144 -12.07 -9.08 -5.65
CA GLY A 144 -12.66 -7.82 -5.21
C GLY A 144 -14.18 -7.92 -5.09
N ASN A 145 -14.76 -7.09 -4.25
CA ASN A 145 -16.22 -7.05 -4.09
C ASN A 145 -16.87 -6.31 -5.27
N GLY A 146 -17.96 -6.83 -5.77
CA GLY A 146 -18.89 -6.08 -6.61
C GLY A 146 -19.55 -4.97 -5.77
N ASN A 147 -19.97 -3.88 -6.39
CA ASN A 147 -20.57 -2.75 -5.67
C ASN A 147 -22.08 -2.65 -5.95
N THR A 148 -22.71 -1.70 -5.30
CA THR A 148 -24.16 -1.46 -5.39
C THR A 148 -24.53 -0.55 -6.54
N GLY A 149 -25.60 -0.86 -7.22
CA GLY A 149 -26.21 -0.09 -8.32
C GLY A 149 -27.61 -0.62 -8.61
N ALA A 150 -28.28 -0.08 -9.63
CA ALA A 150 -29.60 -0.57 -10.05
C ALA A 150 -29.61 -2.07 -10.39
N SER A 151 -28.48 -2.56 -10.93
CA SER A 151 -28.15 -3.98 -10.99
C SER A 151 -26.83 -4.16 -10.25
N GLY A 152 -26.81 -4.88 -9.15
CA GLY A 152 -25.61 -5.08 -8.35
C GLY A 152 -24.44 -5.60 -9.18
N GLY A 153 -23.21 -5.16 -8.86
CA GLY A 153 -22.01 -5.68 -9.48
C GLY A 153 -21.66 -7.09 -8.98
N MET A 154 -21.09 -7.90 -9.83
CA MET A 154 -20.61 -9.24 -9.46
C MET A 154 -19.28 -9.14 -8.71
N GLY A 155 -19.07 -9.98 -7.70
CA GLY A 155 -17.76 -10.14 -7.08
C GLY A 155 -16.75 -10.75 -8.07
N GLY A 156 -15.48 -10.39 -7.90
CA GLY A 156 -14.39 -11.00 -8.67
C GLY A 156 -14.10 -12.43 -8.19
N ALA A 157 -13.47 -13.21 -9.05
CA ALA A 157 -12.97 -14.55 -8.68
C ALA A 157 -11.70 -14.44 -7.82
N GLY A 158 -11.46 -15.39 -6.93
CA GLY A 158 -10.17 -15.56 -6.29
C GLY A 158 -9.10 -15.91 -7.32
N GLY A 159 -7.82 -15.64 -6.99
CA GLY A 159 -6.71 -16.07 -7.83
C GLY A 159 -6.48 -17.59 -7.77
N ALA A 160 -5.64 -18.04 -8.62
CA ALA A 160 -5.20 -19.45 -8.67
C ALA A 160 -3.91 -19.67 -7.87
#